data_d8e9759daabf37eef0dfbf021e4de901
#
_entry.id   d8e9759daabf37eef0dfbf021e4de901
#
_cell.length_a   1.000
_cell.length_b   1.000
_cell.length_c   1.000
_cell.angle_alpha   90.00
_cell.angle_beta   90.00
_cell.angle_gamma   90.00
#
_symmetry.space_group_name_H-M   'P 1'
#
loop_
_entity.id
_entity.type
_entity.pdbx_description
1 polymer ?
#
loop_
_entity_poly.entity_id
_entity_poly.type
_entity_poly.pdbx_seq_one_letter_code
_entity_poly.pdbx_strand_id
1 'polypeptide(L)'
;MSRRLHAMAADLAHCAGWLRFDADRHADAQRHWQAAVHAAHQAGDRDLAAVALSDLAYQATWLSRPADAVRILEHARSRTRAPAARSLLDVRRARACAVLQDRSGTRHALTCAETELERARPQSTPPVVSWMSVADVSADAGRCWLDLGDVARADTAIATGLGELAPHRARTKAVFLTYRAEGALRSRDVPAAAAAARAALDTALDSGAARCVDLVSAFINRQTERTEQPIVELREYARESLAD
;
A
#
# COMPACT_ATOMS: atom_id res chain seq x y z
N MET A 1 7.28 -9.80 -32.76
CA MET A 1 6.40 -8.75 -32.24
C MET A 1 7.23 -7.51 -31.96
N SER A 2 6.77 -6.29 -32.27
CA SER A 2 7.59 -5.10 -32.11
C SER A 2 7.76 -4.76 -30.61
N ARG A 3 8.88 -4.10 -30.25
CA ARG A 3 9.19 -3.63 -28.89
C ARG A 3 8.05 -2.79 -28.30
N ARG A 4 7.40 -1.98 -29.15
CA ARG A 4 6.26 -1.15 -28.78
C ARG A 4 5.03 -1.98 -28.36
N LEU A 5 4.75 -3.07 -29.03
CA LEU A 5 3.64 -3.96 -28.67
C LEU A 5 3.90 -4.66 -27.32
N HIS A 6 5.12 -5.05 -27.04
CA HIS A 6 5.48 -5.59 -25.72
C HIS A 6 5.33 -4.55 -24.60
N ALA A 7 5.73 -3.28 -24.83
CA ALA A 7 5.53 -2.22 -23.86
C ALA A 7 4.05 -2.01 -23.53
N MET A 8 3.20 -1.88 -24.57
CA MET A 8 1.75 -1.77 -24.38
C MET A 8 1.15 -2.98 -23.65
N ALA A 9 1.59 -4.19 -23.98
CA ALA A 9 1.15 -5.41 -23.31
C ALA A 9 1.55 -5.42 -21.84
N ALA A 10 2.75 -4.91 -21.50
CA ALA A 10 3.23 -4.80 -20.14
C ALA A 10 2.40 -3.81 -19.33
N ASP A 11 2.11 -2.62 -19.86
CA ASP A 11 1.27 -1.61 -19.21
C ASP A 11 -0.14 -2.15 -18.96
N LEU A 12 -0.77 -2.75 -19.96
CA LEU A 12 -2.12 -3.31 -19.84
C LEU A 12 -2.17 -4.45 -18.82
N ALA A 13 -1.19 -5.35 -18.85
CA ALA A 13 -1.10 -6.44 -17.86
C ALA A 13 -0.87 -5.90 -16.44
N HIS A 14 -0.02 -4.88 -16.28
CA HIS A 14 0.22 -4.22 -15.01
C HIS A 14 -1.08 -3.61 -14.44
N CYS A 15 -1.82 -2.85 -15.25
CA CYS A 15 -3.11 -2.28 -14.86
C CYS A 15 -4.14 -3.37 -14.52
N ALA A 16 -4.24 -4.41 -15.34
CA ALA A 16 -5.14 -5.54 -15.10
C ALA A 16 -4.83 -6.25 -13.77
N GLY A 17 -3.55 -6.36 -13.40
CA GLY A 17 -3.10 -6.89 -12.12
C GLY A 17 -3.70 -6.11 -10.94
N TRP A 18 -3.63 -4.79 -10.98
CA TRP A 18 -4.22 -3.94 -9.94
C TRP A 18 -5.74 -4.03 -9.87
N LEU A 19 -6.44 -4.04 -11.02
CA LEU A 19 -7.88 -4.21 -11.07
C LEU A 19 -8.31 -5.55 -10.44
N ARG A 20 -7.55 -6.62 -10.68
CA ARG A 20 -7.82 -7.94 -10.06
C ARG A 20 -7.50 -7.98 -8.58
N PHE A 21 -6.43 -7.31 -8.17
CA PHE A 21 -6.06 -7.20 -6.76
C PHE A 21 -7.09 -6.38 -5.96
N ASP A 22 -7.55 -5.26 -6.50
CA ASP A 22 -8.62 -4.43 -5.89
C ASP A 22 -9.97 -5.15 -5.82
N ALA A 23 -10.19 -6.17 -6.66
CA ALA A 23 -11.35 -7.06 -6.64
C ALA A 23 -11.15 -8.35 -5.81
N ASP A 24 -10.10 -8.40 -4.96
CA ASP A 24 -9.72 -9.55 -4.12
C ASP A 24 -9.40 -10.84 -4.93
N ARG A 25 -9.14 -10.71 -6.22
CA ARG A 25 -8.80 -11.83 -7.12
C ARG A 25 -7.29 -12.05 -7.17
N HIS A 26 -6.70 -12.45 -6.06
CA HIS A 26 -5.25 -12.52 -5.88
C HIS A 26 -4.52 -13.42 -6.88
N ALA A 27 -5.06 -14.59 -7.23
CA ALA A 27 -4.44 -15.49 -8.20
C ALA A 27 -4.40 -14.88 -9.62
N ASP A 28 -5.47 -14.14 -10.00
CA ASP A 28 -5.52 -13.44 -11.28
C ASP A 28 -4.56 -12.25 -11.30
N ALA A 29 -4.51 -11.47 -10.23
CA ALA A 29 -3.57 -10.36 -10.08
C ALA A 29 -2.12 -10.84 -10.26
N GLN A 30 -1.75 -11.93 -9.59
CA GLN A 30 -0.43 -12.52 -9.70
C GLN A 30 -0.09 -12.91 -11.15
N ARG A 31 -1.02 -13.57 -11.87
CA ARG A 31 -0.82 -13.95 -13.28
C ARG A 31 -0.60 -12.72 -14.17
N HIS A 32 -1.39 -11.68 -13.96
CA HIS A 32 -1.27 -10.45 -14.73
C HIS A 32 0.06 -9.73 -14.47
N TRP A 33 0.50 -9.60 -13.22
CA TRP A 33 1.79 -8.98 -12.91
C TRP A 33 2.98 -9.81 -13.40
N GLN A 34 2.90 -11.15 -13.37
CA GLN A 34 3.90 -12.02 -14.00
C GLN A 34 3.97 -11.80 -15.54
N ALA A 35 2.82 -11.67 -16.18
CA ALA A 35 2.75 -11.33 -17.61
C ALA A 35 3.33 -9.93 -17.88
N ALA A 36 3.07 -8.94 -17.00
CA ALA A 36 3.64 -7.61 -17.09
C ALA A 36 5.18 -7.64 -17.00
N VAL A 37 5.75 -8.38 -16.04
CA VAL A 37 7.22 -8.58 -15.93
C VAL A 37 7.81 -9.17 -17.20
N HIS A 38 7.17 -10.21 -17.76
CA HIS A 38 7.61 -10.85 -18.99
C HIS A 38 7.59 -9.90 -20.20
N ALA A 39 6.48 -9.20 -20.38
CA ALA A 39 6.30 -8.26 -21.48
C ALA A 39 7.24 -7.04 -21.36
N ALA A 40 7.42 -6.50 -20.15
CA ALA A 40 8.36 -5.41 -19.87
C ALA A 40 9.81 -5.84 -20.18
N HIS A 41 10.18 -7.08 -19.88
CA HIS A 41 11.49 -7.64 -20.22
C HIS A 41 11.70 -7.68 -21.74
N GLN A 42 10.70 -8.13 -22.51
CA GLN A 42 10.73 -8.16 -23.97
C GLN A 42 10.76 -6.75 -24.59
N ALA A 43 10.14 -5.77 -23.91
CA ALA A 43 10.20 -4.36 -24.27
C ALA A 43 11.55 -3.70 -23.93
N GLY A 44 12.35 -4.31 -23.03
CA GLY A 44 13.57 -3.71 -22.47
C GLY A 44 13.26 -2.62 -21.44
N ASP A 45 12.02 -2.58 -20.91
CA ASP A 45 11.61 -1.66 -19.87
C ASP A 45 11.91 -2.25 -18.48
N ARG A 46 13.06 -1.87 -17.95
CA ARG A 46 13.54 -2.36 -16.66
C ARG A 46 12.78 -1.78 -15.49
N ASP A 47 12.28 -0.56 -15.63
CA ASP A 47 11.60 0.14 -14.55
C ASP A 47 10.19 -0.42 -14.35
N LEU A 48 9.44 -0.62 -15.44
CA LEU A 48 8.14 -1.28 -15.36
C LEU A 48 8.27 -2.73 -14.85
N ALA A 49 9.28 -3.48 -15.29
CA ALA A 49 9.53 -4.83 -14.78
C ALA A 49 9.81 -4.83 -13.26
N ALA A 50 10.61 -3.87 -12.77
CA ALA A 50 10.90 -3.75 -11.34
C ALA A 50 9.65 -3.33 -10.53
N VAL A 51 8.81 -2.43 -11.05
CA VAL A 51 7.56 -2.03 -10.41
C VAL A 51 6.57 -3.20 -10.36
N ALA A 52 6.40 -3.95 -11.45
CA ALA A 52 5.52 -5.12 -11.47
C ALA A 52 5.99 -6.23 -10.50
N LEU A 53 7.31 -6.42 -10.34
CA LEU A 53 7.86 -7.29 -9.30
C LEU A 53 7.55 -6.76 -7.90
N SER A 54 7.58 -5.44 -7.71
CA SER A 54 7.23 -4.87 -6.41
C SER A 54 5.74 -5.02 -6.08
N ASP A 55 4.85 -5.07 -7.09
CA ASP A 55 3.43 -5.36 -6.86
C ASP A 55 3.20 -6.83 -6.44
N LEU A 56 3.95 -7.76 -7.02
CA LEU A 56 3.98 -9.15 -6.54
C LEU A 56 4.47 -9.24 -5.09
N ALA A 57 5.47 -8.46 -4.71
CA ALA A 57 5.97 -8.40 -3.34
C ALA A 57 4.96 -7.75 -2.38
N TYR A 58 4.27 -6.69 -2.83
CA TYR A 58 3.19 -6.08 -2.07
C TYR A 58 2.07 -7.09 -1.79
N GLN A 59 1.64 -7.83 -2.80
CA GLN A 59 0.68 -8.92 -2.63
C GLN A 59 1.20 -10.01 -1.68
N ALA A 60 2.47 -10.40 -1.79
CA ALA A 60 3.06 -11.39 -0.89
C ALA A 60 3.01 -10.94 0.58
N THR A 61 3.31 -9.66 0.85
CA THR A 61 3.17 -9.09 2.20
C THR A 61 1.72 -9.09 2.66
N TRP A 62 0.78 -8.70 1.78
CA TRP A 62 -0.65 -8.72 2.06
C TRP A 62 -1.17 -10.12 2.42
N LEU A 63 -0.67 -11.14 1.74
CA LEU A 63 -0.99 -12.55 1.97
C LEU A 63 -0.12 -13.21 3.06
N SER A 64 0.44 -12.42 3.97
CA SER A 64 1.26 -12.89 5.11
C SER A 64 2.51 -13.69 4.71
N ARG A 65 3.13 -13.34 3.58
CA ARG A 65 4.39 -13.92 3.07
C ARG A 65 5.51 -12.87 2.97
N PRO A 66 5.85 -12.15 4.08
CA PRO A 66 6.77 -11.02 4.03
C PRO A 66 8.22 -11.43 3.67
N ALA A 67 8.65 -12.64 4.00
CA ALA A 67 9.99 -13.12 3.63
C ALA A 67 10.16 -13.29 2.11
N ASP A 68 9.11 -13.73 1.41
CA ASP A 68 9.10 -13.78 -0.05
C ASP A 68 9.14 -12.38 -0.64
N ALA A 69 8.38 -11.44 -0.06
CA ALA A 69 8.37 -10.04 -0.47
C ALA A 69 9.77 -9.42 -0.41
N VAL A 70 10.50 -9.60 0.69
CA VAL A 70 11.87 -9.08 0.83
C VAL A 70 12.77 -9.58 -0.30
N ARG A 71 12.77 -10.89 -0.58
CA ARG A 71 13.58 -11.48 -1.66
C ARG A 71 13.25 -10.92 -3.04
N ILE A 72 11.95 -10.77 -3.34
CA ILE A 72 11.50 -10.19 -4.61
C ILE A 72 11.95 -8.74 -4.73
N LEU A 73 11.81 -7.94 -3.67
CA LEU A 73 12.15 -6.52 -3.66
C LEU A 73 13.66 -6.28 -3.78
N GLU A 74 14.50 -7.08 -3.13
CA GLU A 74 15.96 -7.02 -3.30
C GLU A 74 16.36 -7.30 -4.74
N HIS A 75 15.78 -8.32 -5.35
CA HIS A 75 16.00 -8.63 -6.77
C HIS A 75 15.53 -7.47 -7.66
N ALA A 76 14.32 -6.96 -7.48
CA ALA A 76 13.75 -5.89 -8.29
C ALA A 76 14.59 -4.59 -8.17
N ARG A 77 15.06 -4.26 -6.96
CA ARG A 77 15.86 -3.06 -6.70
C ARG A 77 17.19 -3.06 -7.48
N SER A 78 17.78 -4.22 -7.70
CA SER A 78 19.01 -4.36 -8.50
C SER A 78 18.79 -4.09 -9.99
N ARG A 79 17.53 -4.10 -10.47
CA ARG A 79 17.18 -4.01 -11.89
C ARG A 79 16.79 -2.60 -12.35
N THR A 80 16.39 -1.71 -11.45
CA THR A 80 16.06 -0.31 -11.77
C THR A 80 17.10 0.67 -11.22
N ARG A 81 17.23 1.80 -11.92
CA ARG A 81 18.02 2.96 -11.46
C ARG A 81 17.15 4.21 -11.27
N ALA A 82 15.86 4.14 -11.63
CA ALA A 82 14.93 5.25 -11.47
C ALA A 82 14.67 5.52 -9.97
N PRO A 83 14.96 6.73 -9.47
CA PRO A 83 14.85 7.02 -8.03
C PRO A 83 13.44 6.80 -7.48
N ALA A 84 12.39 7.25 -8.18
CA ALA A 84 11.02 7.04 -7.72
C ALA A 84 10.64 5.54 -7.64
N ALA A 85 11.10 4.72 -8.59
CA ALA A 85 10.89 3.27 -8.54
C ALA A 85 11.64 2.64 -7.36
N ARG A 86 12.88 3.07 -7.09
CA ARG A 86 13.63 2.62 -5.92
C ARG A 86 12.97 3.01 -4.61
N SER A 87 12.45 4.23 -4.52
CA SER A 87 11.69 4.67 -3.35
C SER A 87 10.50 3.75 -3.08
N LEU A 88 9.71 3.42 -4.11
CA LEU A 88 8.59 2.48 -3.99
C LEU A 88 9.05 1.09 -3.52
N LEU A 89 10.12 0.56 -4.10
CA LEU A 89 10.67 -0.74 -3.71
C LEU A 89 11.14 -0.75 -2.25
N ASP A 90 11.84 0.31 -1.82
CA ASP A 90 12.37 0.44 -0.47
C ASP A 90 11.24 0.61 0.57
N VAL A 91 10.19 1.39 0.28
CA VAL A 91 9.04 1.52 1.19
C VAL A 91 8.29 0.19 1.35
N ARG A 92 8.11 -0.55 0.27
CA ARG A 92 7.51 -1.89 0.33
C ARG A 92 8.39 -2.90 1.08
N ARG A 93 9.72 -2.78 0.95
CA ARG A 93 10.65 -3.58 1.74
C ARG A 93 10.56 -3.25 3.22
N ALA A 94 10.45 -1.97 3.57
CA ALA A 94 10.23 -1.54 4.95
C ALA A 94 8.97 -2.18 5.54
N ARG A 95 7.86 -2.20 4.78
CA ARG A 95 6.61 -2.86 5.18
C ARG A 95 6.80 -4.36 5.45
N ALA A 96 7.50 -5.07 4.57
CA ALA A 96 7.78 -6.49 4.75
C ALA A 96 8.70 -6.74 5.96
N CYS A 97 9.76 -5.94 6.15
CA CYS A 97 10.63 -6.00 7.32
C CYS A 97 9.88 -5.71 8.63
N ALA A 98 8.96 -4.74 8.64
CA ALA A 98 8.16 -4.41 9.82
C ALA A 98 7.27 -5.59 10.26
N VAL A 99 6.63 -6.27 9.30
CA VAL A 99 5.84 -7.49 9.57
C VAL A 99 6.74 -8.61 10.12
N LEU A 100 7.99 -8.71 9.66
CA LEU A 100 8.99 -9.65 10.19
C LEU A 100 9.61 -9.22 11.53
N GLN A 101 9.19 -8.07 12.09
CA GLN A 101 9.74 -7.46 13.31
C GLN A 101 11.23 -7.08 13.19
N ASP A 102 11.75 -6.95 11.97
CA ASP A 102 13.11 -6.46 11.71
C ASP A 102 13.13 -4.93 11.76
N ARG A 103 13.37 -4.38 12.97
CA ARG A 103 13.48 -2.94 13.21
C ARG A 103 14.63 -2.29 12.42
N SER A 104 15.74 -2.99 12.30
CA SER A 104 16.93 -2.46 11.62
C SER A 104 16.69 -2.37 10.13
N GLY A 105 16.21 -3.45 9.52
CA GLY A 105 15.86 -3.49 8.11
C GLY A 105 14.76 -2.49 7.75
N THR A 106 13.75 -2.34 8.60
CA THR A 106 12.69 -1.35 8.43
C THR A 106 13.25 0.08 8.38
N ARG A 107 14.03 0.49 9.38
CA ARG A 107 14.62 1.84 9.43
C ARG A 107 15.51 2.11 8.23
N HIS A 108 16.39 1.17 7.92
CA HIS A 108 17.27 1.30 6.76
C HIS A 108 16.48 1.48 5.46
N ALA A 109 15.45 0.65 5.26
CA ALA A 109 14.64 0.72 4.05
C ALA A 109 13.83 2.04 3.95
N LEU A 110 13.28 2.56 5.07
CA LEU A 110 12.59 3.85 5.09
C LEU A 110 13.55 5.00 4.75
N THR A 111 14.74 5.05 5.34
CA THR A 111 15.74 6.07 5.01
C THR A 111 16.15 6.00 3.52
N CYS A 112 16.32 4.79 2.98
CA CYS A 112 16.56 4.63 1.54
C CYS A 112 15.40 5.17 0.69
N ALA A 113 14.14 4.86 1.07
CA ALA A 113 12.96 5.32 0.35
C ALA A 113 12.86 6.85 0.32
N GLU A 114 13.07 7.52 1.45
CA GLU A 114 13.09 8.97 1.56
C GLU A 114 14.19 9.58 0.68
N THR A 115 15.42 9.08 0.82
CA THR A 115 16.58 9.56 0.03
C THR A 115 16.37 9.40 -1.48
N GLU A 116 15.81 8.27 -1.92
CA GLU A 116 15.53 8.06 -3.34
C GLU A 116 14.37 8.94 -3.83
N LEU A 117 13.36 9.19 -3.00
CA LEU A 117 12.27 10.11 -3.36
C LEU A 117 12.77 11.55 -3.53
N GLU A 118 13.64 12.03 -2.65
CA GLU A 118 14.28 13.35 -2.77
C GLU A 118 15.10 13.51 -4.07
N ARG A 119 15.67 12.42 -4.57
CA ARG A 119 16.42 12.40 -5.84
C ARG A 119 15.50 12.33 -7.06
N ALA A 120 14.26 11.93 -6.89
CA ALA A 120 13.32 11.81 -8.01
C ALA A 120 13.06 13.19 -8.66
N ARG A 121 13.02 13.20 -9.98
CA ARG A 121 12.72 14.40 -10.77
C ARG A 121 11.56 14.07 -11.71
N PRO A 122 10.53 14.92 -11.81
CA PRO A 122 9.35 14.65 -12.64
C PRO A 122 9.71 14.25 -14.07
N GLN A 123 10.73 14.90 -14.65
CA GLN A 123 11.14 14.69 -16.04
C GLN A 123 11.79 13.31 -16.30
N SER A 124 12.31 12.65 -15.26
CA SER A 124 12.98 11.35 -15.35
C SER A 124 12.25 10.24 -14.60
N THR A 125 11.07 10.55 -14.04
CA THR A 125 10.26 9.55 -13.32
C THR A 125 9.48 8.71 -14.32
N PRO A 126 9.62 7.36 -14.29
CA PRO A 126 8.82 6.48 -15.13
C PRO A 126 7.32 6.69 -14.90
N PRO A 127 6.48 6.71 -15.97
CA PRO A 127 5.03 6.95 -15.84
C PRO A 127 4.35 6.01 -14.85
N VAL A 128 4.76 4.75 -14.81
CA VAL A 128 4.21 3.70 -13.94
C VAL A 128 4.33 4.01 -12.46
N VAL A 129 5.25 4.89 -12.05
CA VAL A 129 5.52 5.25 -10.65
C VAL A 129 5.43 6.76 -10.40
N SER A 130 4.87 7.52 -11.36
CA SER A 130 4.72 8.98 -11.26
C SER A 130 3.78 9.45 -10.12
N TRP A 131 2.97 8.55 -9.60
CA TRP A 131 2.08 8.80 -8.47
C TRP A 131 2.78 8.76 -7.10
N MET A 132 4.01 8.22 -7.02
CA MET A 132 4.76 8.09 -5.77
C MET A 132 5.11 9.46 -5.20
N SER A 133 4.82 9.67 -3.92
CA SER A 133 4.95 10.97 -3.25
C SER A 133 5.37 10.81 -1.79
N VAL A 134 5.62 11.94 -1.13
CA VAL A 134 5.87 12.01 0.32
C VAL A 134 4.71 11.41 1.10
N ALA A 135 3.46 11.60 0.63
CA ALA A 135 2.27 11.01 1.26
C ALA A 135 2.38 9.49 1.39
N ASP A 136 2.84 8.81 0.33
CA ASP A 136 2.96 7.35 0.29
C ASP A 136 4.06 6.85 1.23
N VAL A 137 5.23 7.48 1.19
CA VAL A 137 6.36 7.10 2.07
C VAL A 137 5.99 7.32 3.53
N SER A 138 5.40 8.47 3.86
CA SER A 138 5.04 8.83 5.24
C SER A 138 3.98 7.89 5.82
N ALA A 139 2.87 7.65 5.10
CA ALA A 139 1.80 6.80 5.61
C ALA A 139 2.25 5.33 5.74
N ASP A 140 3.02 4.81 4.79
CA ASP A 140 3.57 3.46 4.88
C ASP A 140 4.66 3.35 5.96
N ALA A 141 5.44 4.40 6.22
CA ALA A 141 6.32 4.47 7.39
C ALA A 141 5.50 4.40 8.67
N GLY A 142 4.39 5.14 8.75
CA GLY A 142 3.46 5.06 9.87
C GLY A 142 2.93 3.65 10.10
N ARG A 143 2.55 2.95 9.05
CA ARG A 143 2.16 1.55 9.15
C ARG A 143 3.30 0.66 9.66
N CYS A 144 4.52 0.87 9.18
CA CYS A 144 5.69 0.14 9.69
C CYS A 144 5.89 0.35 11.19
N TRP A 145 5.74 1.60 11.67
CA TRP A 145 5.86 1.90 13.09
C TRP A 145 4.73 1.26 13.92
N LEU A 146 3.50 1.18 13.39
CA LEU A 146 2.42 0.42 14.04
C LEU A 146 2.80 -1.06 14.17
N ASP A 147 3.26 -1.68 13.10
CA ASP A 147 3.64 -3.10 13.10
C ASP A 147 4.78 -3.37 14.11
N LEU A 148 5.69 -2.40 14.31
CA LEU A 148 6.78 -2.44 15.28
C LEU A 148 6.39 -1.97 16.70
N GLY A 149 5.15 -1.52 16.92
CA GLY A 149 4.65 -1.08 18.22
C GLY A 149 5.03 0.35 18.64
N ASP A 150 5.57 1.17 17.73
CA ASP A 150 5.91 2.57 17.99
C ASP A 150 4.74 3.48 17.55
N VAL A 151 3.73 3.57 18.42
CA VAL A 151 2.46 4.24 18.09
C VAL A 151 2.64 5.76 17.94
N ALA A 152 3.53 6.38 18.70
CA ALA A 152 3.76 7.82 18.63
C ALA A 152 4.36 8.23 17.27
N ARG A 153 5.38 7.50 16.79
CA ARG A 153 5.94 7.73 15.44
C ARG A 153 4.93 7.41 14.35
N ALA A 154 4.12 6.37 14.54
CA ALA A 154 3.10 6.00 13.60
C ALA A 154 2.07 7.10 13.39
N ASP A 155 1.55 7.69 14.48
CA ASP A 155 0.56 8.75 14.41
C ASP A 155 1.06 9.96 13.62
N THR A 156 2.26 10.45 13.95
CA THR A 156 2.90 11.56 13.24
C THR A 156 3.06 11.25 11.73
N ALA A 157 3.57 10.09 11.40
CA ALA A 157 3.83 9.71 10.01
C ALA A 157 2.53 9.52 9.20
N ILE A 158 1.50 8.91 9.79
CA ILE A 158 0.19 8.75 9.15
C ILE A 158 -0.49 10.11 8.95
N ALA A 159 -0.41 11.00 9.95
CA ALA A 159 -0.96 12.35 9.84
C ALA A 159 -0.30 13.13 8.69
N THR A 160 1.03 13.07 8.57
CA THR A 160 1.77 13.64 7.45
C THR A 160 1.30 13.06 6.12
N GLY A 161 1.22 11.73 6.02
CA GLY A 161 0.77 11.05 4.80
C GLY A 161 -0.64 11.45 4.37
N LEU A 162 -1.58 11.59 5.32
CA LEU A 162 -2.95 12.05 5.04
C LEU A 162 -3.00 13.52 4.63
N GLY A 163 -2.16 14.38 5.24
CA GLY A 163 -2.10 15.80 4.93
C GLY A 163 -1.53 16.10 3.53
N GLU A 164 -0.57 15.30 3.09
CA GLU A 164 0.10 15.45 1.79
C GLU A 164 -0.62 14.68 0.65
N LEU A 165 -1.67 13.90 0.96
CA LEU A 165 -2.32 13.06 -0.04
C LEU A 165 -3.23 13.87 -0.96
N ALA A 166 -3.01 13.73 -2.27
CA ALA A 166 -3.83 14.40 -3.27
C ALA A 166 -5.32 13.97 -3.17
N PRO A 167 -6.28 14.92 -3.25
CA PRO A 167 -7.72 14.67 -3.00
C PRO A 167 -8.35 13.55 -3.85
N HIS A 168 -7.89 13.39 -5.08
CA HIS A 168 -8.42 12.39 -6.03
C HIS A 168 -8.00 10.94 -5.71
N ARG A 169 -7.13 10.72 -4.72
CA ARG A 169 -6.59 9.40 -4.37
C ARG A 169 -7.43 8.71 -3.29
N ALA A 170 -8.74 8.58 -3.51
CA ALA A 170 -9.70 8.06 -2.55
C ALA A 170 -9.34 6.66 -2.01
N ARG A 171 -8.94 5.71 -2.88
CA ARG A 171 -8.52 4.36 -2.47
C ARG A 171 -7.34 4.39 -1.49
N THR A 172 -6.35 5.20 -1.78
CA THR A 172 -5.17 5.39 -0.91
C THR A 172 -5.58 6.01 0.42
N LYS A 173 -6.50 7.01 0.38
CA LYS A 173 -7.04 7.66 1.56
C LYS A 173 -7.75 6.68 2.49
N ALA A 174 -8.57 5.79 1.96
CA ALA A 174 -9.24 4.75 2.76
C ALA A 174 -8.24 3.85 3.50
N VAL A 175 -7.17 3.44 2.83
CA VAL A 175 -6.09 2.66 3.46
C VAL A 175 -5.40 3.44 4.58
N PHE A 176 -5.04 4.71 4.35
CA PHE A 176 -4.35 5.54 5.34
C PHE A 176 -5.24 5.85 6.54
N LEU A 177 -6.54 6.08 6.33
CA LEU A 177 -7.52 6.24 7.40
C LEU A 177 -7.67 4.96 8.24
N THR A 178 -7.59 3.78 7.62
CA THR A 178 -7.58 2.50 8.36
C THR A 178 -6.32 2.38 9.23
N TYR A 179 -5.15 2.81 8.75
CA TYR A 179 -3.96 2.88 9.58
C TYR A 179 -4.14 3.84 10.76
N ARG A 180 -4.76 5.00 10.52
CA ARG A 180 -5.09 5.97 11.58
C ARG A 180 -6.02 5.38 12.62
N ALA A 181 -7.06 4.66 12.20
CA ALA A 181 -7.99 3.99 13.11
C ALA A 181 -7.25 2.97 14.01
N GLU A 182 -6.36 2.18 13.43
CA GLU A 182 -5.55 1.22 14.18
C GLU A 182 -4.59 1.90 15.17
N GLY A 183 -3.95 2.99 14.76
CA GLY A 183 -3.07 3.80 15.63
C GLY A 183 -3.81 4.40 16.81
N ALA A 184 -4.95 5.04 16.57
CA ALA A 184 -5.81 5.61 17.62
C ALA A 184 -6.28 4.54 18.62
N LEU A 185 -6.67 3.36 18.12
CA LEU A 185 -7.08 2.28 19.00
C LEU A 185 -5.93 1.78 19.89
N ARG A 186 -4.72 1.69 19.38
CA ARG A 186 -3.52 1.32 20.14
C ARG A 186 -3.13 2.40 21.16
N SER A 187 -3.42 3.66 20.88
CA SER A 187 -3.29 4.77 21.81
C SER A 187 -4.44 4.85 22.84
N ARG A 188 -5.42 3.92 22.79
CA ARG A 188 -6.63 3.90 23.62
C ARG A 188 -7.57 5.08 23.37
N ASP A 189 -7.44 5.76 22.24
CA ASP A 189 -8.38 6.79 21.81
C ASP A 189 -9.49 6.14 20.97
N VAL A 190 -10.46 5.57 21.68
CA VAL A 190 -11.56 4.82 21.06
C VAL A 190 -12.45 5.71 20.18
N PRO A 191 -12.82 6.96 20.59
CA PRO A 191 -13.58 7.85 19.73
C PRO A 191 -12.87 8.19 18.42
N ALA A 192 -11.57 8.54 18.48
CA ALA A 192 -10.80 8.83 17.27
C ALA A 192 -10.64 7.60 16.36
N ALA A 193 -10.49 6.41 16.96
CA ALA A 193 -10.43 5.16 16.19
C ALA A 193 -11.74 4.89 15.43
N ALA A 194 -12.88 5.05 16.10
CA ALA A 194 -14.20 4.86 15.48
C ALA A 194 -14.45 5.89 14.37
N ALA A 195 -14.13 7.17 14.61
CA ALA A 195 -14.29 8.23 13.62
C ALA A 195 -13.41 7.99 12.37
N ALA A 196 -12.14 7.59 12.57
CA ALA A 196 -11.24 7.29 11.46
C ALA A 196 -11.68 6.06 10.67
N ALA A 197 -12.17 5.00 11.33
CA ALA A 197 -12.67 3.81 10.66
C ALA A 197 -13.96 4.08 9.87
N ARG A 198 -14.86 4.91 10.40
CA ARG A 198 -16.07 5.35 9.69
C ARG A 198 -15.70 6.10 8.41
N ALA A 199 -14.83 7.11 8.53
CA ALA A 199 -14.36 7.87 7.36
C ALA A 199 -13.62 6.98 6.33
N ALA A 200 -12.90 5.94 6.80
CA ALA A 200 -12.26 4.97 5.93
C ALA A 200 -13.30 4.14 5.15
N LEU A 201 -14.37 3.69 5.83
CA LEU A 201 -15.44 2.90 5.22
C LEU A 201 -16.19 3.73 4.15
N ASP A 202 -16.61 4.96 4.49
CA ASP A 202 -17.27 5.87 3.55
C ASP A 202 -16.41 6.08 2.29
N THR A 203 -15.12 6.40 2.49
CA THR A 203 -14.18 6.59 1.39
C THR A 203 -13.96 5.32 0.56
N ALA A 204 -13.96 4.15 1.20
CA ALA A 204 -13.79 2.86 0.51
C ALA A 204 -15.01 2.52 -0.36
N LEU A 205 -16.22 2.72 0.17
CA LEU A 205 -17.49 2.50 -0.54
C LEU A 205 -17.59 3.45 -1.75
N ASP A 206 -17.34 4.74 -1.55
CA ASP A 206 -17.34 5.74 -2.64
C ASP A 206 -16.34 5.41 -3.75
N SER A 207 -15.21 4.79 -3.40
CA SER A 207 -14.18 4.42 -4.38
C SER A 207 -14.49 3.16 -5.18
N GLY A 208 -15.47 2.35 -4.75
CA GLY A 208 -15.84 1.06 -5.34
C GLY A 208 -14.73 0.00 -5.29
N ALA A 209 -13.74 0.15 -4.40
CA ALA A 209 -12.61 -0.78 -4.29
C ALA A 209 -12.88 -1.82 -3.20
N ALA A 210 -13.32 -3.03 -3.59
CA ALA A 210 -13.65 -4.13 -2.68
C ALA A 210 -12.54 -4.38 -1.64
N ARG A 211 -11.29 -4.44 -2.06
CA ARG A 211 -10.13 -4.61 -1.17
C ARG A 211 -10.04 -3.55 -0.05
N CYS A 212 -10.41 -2.30 -0.35
CA CYS A 212 -10.40 -1.24 0.66
C CYS A 212 -11.56 -1.45 1.66
N VAL A 213 -12.73 -1.84 1.17
CA VAL A 213 -13.88 -2.19 2.01
C VAL A 213 -13.52 -3.36 2.92
N ASP A 214 -12.91 -4.42 2.37
CA ASP A 214 -12.50 -5.59 3.15
C ASP A 214 -11.46 -5.25 4.23
N LEU A 215 -10.50 -4.36 3.91
CA LEU A 215 -9.50 -3.91 4.87
C LEU A 215 -10.14 -3.21 6.08
N VAL A 216 -11.07 -2.29 5.83
CA VAL A 216 -11.80 -1.57 6.89
C VAL A 216 -12.72 -2.51 7.66
N SER A 217 -13.47 -3.35 6.96
CA SER A 217 -14.37 -4.35 7.56
C SER A 217 -13.60 -5.32 8.46
N ALA A 218 -12.42 -5.77 8.02
CA ALA A 218 -11.55 -6.60 8.85
C ALA A 218 -11.09 -5.89 10.13
N PHE A 219 -10.81 -4.57 10.07
CA PHE A 219 -10.52 -3.79 11.27
C PHE A 219 -11.74 -3.75 12.21
N ILE A 220 -12.93 -3.43 11.70
CA ILE A 220 -14.18 -3.34 12.48
C ILE A 220 -14.53 -4.69 13.11
N ASN A 221 -14.44 -5.77 12.35
CA ASN A 221 -14.76 -7.13 12.79
C ASN A 221 -13.83 -7.65 13.90
N ARG A 222 -12.59 -7.17 13.99
CA ARG A 222 -11.70 -7.48 15.12
C ARG A 222 -12.13 -6.81 16.43
N GLN A 223 -13.12 -5.91 16.40
CA GLN A 223 -13.61 -5.18 17.58
C GLN A 223 -14.94 -5.71 18.13
N THR A 224 -15.34 -6.95 17.79
CA THR A 224 -16.65 -7.53 18.14
C THR A 224 -16.91 -7.62 19.64
N GLU A 225 -15.87 -7.86 20.44
CA GLU A 225 -16.00 -8.00 21.89
C GLU A 225 -15.96 -6.66 22.65
N ARG A 226 -15.67 -5.56 21.95
CA ARG A 226 -15.64 -4.25 22.55
C ARG A 226 -17.04 -3.68 22.77
N THR A 227 -17.24 -3.07 23.93
CA THR A 227 -18.55 -2.54 24.38
C THR A 227 -18.58 -1.02 24.49
N GLU A 228 -17.46 -0.35 24.20
CA GLU A 228 -17.41 1.10 24.18
C GLU A 228 -18.37 1.66 23.11
N GLN A 229 -19.18 2.64 23.52
CA GLN A 229 -20.26 3.20 22.70
C GLN A 229 -19.81 3.56 21.26
N PRO A 230 -18.66 4.26 21.03
CA PRO A 230 -18.25 4.59 19.66
C PRO A 230 -17.97 3.37 18.76
N ILE A 231 -17.53 2.25 19.35
CA ILE A 231 -17.29 1.01 18.59
C ILE A 231 -18.60 0.29 18.29
N VAL A 232 -19.56 0.32 19.21
CA VAL A 232 -20.89 -0.26 18.98
C VAL A 232 -21.57 0.46 17.83
N GLU A 233 -21.60 1.80 17.88
CA GLU A 233 -22.18 2.65 16.81
C GLU A 233 -21.47 2.44 15.46
N LEU A 234 -20.14 2.31 15.45
CA LEU A 234 -19.39 2.01 14.24
C LEU A 234 -19.78 0.67 13.61
N ARG A 235 -19.99 -0.37 14.43
CA ARG A 235 -20.40 -1.69 13.94
C ARG A 235 -21.83 -1.68 13.38
N GLU A 236 -22.74 -0.96 14.02
CA GLU A 236 -24.10 -0.77 13.52
C GLU A 236 -24.09 -0.05 12.19
N TYR A 237 -23.39 1.07 12.12
CA TYR A 237 -23.20 1.83 10.89
C TYR A 237 -22.60 0.98 9.75
N ALA A 238 -21.54 0.23 10.04
CA ALA A 238 -20.92 -0.63 9.02
C ALA A 238 -21.87 -1.72 8.51
N ARG A 239 -22.71 -2.29 9.39
CA ARG A 239 -23.70 -3.30 9.00
C ARG A 239 -24.76 -2.71 8.07
N GLU A 240 -25.23 -1.50 8.35
CA GLU A 240 -26.19 -0.80 7.51
C GLU A 240 -25.59 -0.45 6.15
N SER A 241 -24.41 0.17 6.14
CA SER A 241 -23.74 0.62 4.91
C SER A 241 -23.26 -0.51 3.98
N LEU A 242 -23.08 -1.73 4.49
CA LEU A 242 -22.69 -2.90 3.69
C LEU A 242 -23.88 -3.77 3.25
N ALA A 243 -25.09 -3.48 3.72
CA ALA A 243 -26.31 -4.18 3.33
C ALA A 243 -26.98 -3.56 2.08
N ASP A 244 -26.65 -2.31 1.77
CA ASP A 244 -27.08 -1.56 0.58
C ASP A 244 -26.17 -1.85 -0.62
#